data_199d4ff3f905b44b6222b0e2801399fc
#
_entry.id   199d4ff3f905b44b6222b0e2801399fc
#
_cell.length_a   1.000
_cell.length_b   1.000
_cell.length_c   1.000
_cell.angle_alpha   90.00
_cell.angle_beta   90.00
_cell.angle_gamma   90.00
#
_symmetry.space_group_name_H-M   'P 1'
#
loop_
_entity.id
_entity.type
_entity.pdbx_description
1 polymer ?
#
loop_
_entity_poly.entity_id
_entity_poly.type
_entity_poly.pdbx_seq_one_letter_code
_entity_poly.pdbx_strand_id
1 'polypeptide(L)'
;MNRVGIMVDISHVSDQTFYEVMDLTDVPVIASHSSCRKYTPGFERNMDDAMIKRLGEENGVIQINFGSSFLDKEVAERIGASRTELASILREKGLSRTDDAAKTIIDQYQKDHPVLLSDVHMVANHIDHVVEIAGIAHVGLGSDYDGVGDTLPTGLKDVSTYPNLIKVLLERGYSDEDIAKICYKNVFRVWSAVESHAANQ
;
A
#
# COMPACT_ATOMS: atom_id res chain seq x y z
N MET A 1 -1.06 -20.66 11.45
CA MET A 1 -2.13 -19.85 10.85
C MET A 1 -2.95 -20.68 9.88
N ASN A 2 -2.37 -21.36 8.90
CA ASN A 2 -3.08 -22.15 7.88
C ASN A 2 -4.14 -23.10 8.45
N ARG A 3 -3.75 -23.93 9.48
CA ARG A 3 -4.64 -24.90 10.12
C ARG A 3 -5.90 -24.31 10.78
N VAL A 4 -5.88 -23.04 11.15
CA VAL A 4 -6.99 -22.36 11.86
C VAL A 4 -7.71 -21.33 11.00
N GLY A 5 -7.42 -21.27 9.70
CA GLY A 5 -8.11 -20.38 8.75
C GLY A 5 -7.76 -18.91 8.90
N ILE A 6 -6.53 -18.58 9.33
CA ILE A 6 -6.06 -17.21 9.46
C ILE A 6 -5.11 -16.90 8.30
N MET A 7 -5.45 -15.88 7.49
CA MET A 7 -4.57 -15.39 6.42
C MET A 7 -3.23 -14.92 6.99
N VAL A 8 -2.13 -15.26 6.31
CA VAL A 8 -0.81 -14.70 6.61
C VAL A 8 -0.67 -13.40 5.87
N ASP A 9 -0.45 -12.31 6.60
CA ASP A 9 -0.18 -10.99 6.04
C ASP A 9 1.33 -10.75 5.99
N ILE A 10 1.85 -10.48 4.79
CA ILE A 10 3.27 -10.22 4.56
C ILE A 10 3.58 -8.72 4.39
N SER A 11 2.62 -7.83 4.68
CA SER A 11 2.93 -6.41 4.82
C SER A 11 3.82 -6.19 6.06
N HIS A 12 4.77 -5.24 5.99
CA HIS A 12 5.74 -4.91 7.07
C HIS A 12 6.79 -5.99 7.38
N VAL A 13 6.95 -7.01 6.55
CA VAL A 13 8.03 -7.98 6.72
C VAL A 13 9.26 -7.61 5.86
N SER A 14 10.43 -8.12 6.23
CA SER A 14 11.63 -8.01 5.38
C SER A 14 11.52 -8.90 4.15
N ASP A 15 12.33 -8.63 3.12
CA ASP A 15 12.42 -9.48 1.93
C ASP A 15 12.74 -10.94 2.30
N GLN A 16 13.67 -11.15 3.23
CA GLN A 16 13.99 -12.50 3.71
C GLN A 16 12.77 -13.18 4.33
N THR A 17 12.03 -12.50 5.22
CA THR A 17 10.83 -13.07 5.86
C THR A 17 9.74 -13.34 4.83
N PHE A 18 9.60 -12.51 3.80
CA PHE A 18 8.68 -12.79 2.69
C PHE A 18 8.98 -14.16 2.07
N TYR A 19 10.23 -14.42 1.65
CA TYR A 19 10.59 -15.69 1.02
C TYR A 19 10.44 -16.87 1.98
N GLU A 20 10.82 -16.72 3.25
CA GLU A 20 10.62 -17.76 4.27
C GLU A 20 9.13 -18.12 4.45
N VAL A 21 8.24 -17.12 4.45
CA VAL A 21 6.79 -17.35 4.52
C VAL A 21 6.29 -18.07 3.28
N MET A 22 6.73 -17.64 2.07
CA MET A 22 6.33 -18.26 0.81
C MET A 22 6.78 -19.72 0.69
N ASP A 23 7.90 -20.08 1.31
CA ASP A 23 8.40 -21.47 1.33
C ASP A 23 7.70 -22.36 2.38
N LEU A 24 7.02 -21.75 3.38
CA LEU A 24 6.40 -22.46 4.49
C LEU A 24 4.88 -22.53 4.42
N THR A 25 4.23 -21.65 3.66
CA THR A 25 2.76 -21.61 3.63
C THR A 25 2.18 -22.63 2.65
N ASP A 26 1.11 -23.30 3.08
CA ASP A 26 0.33 -24.23 2.23
C ASP A 26 -0.84 -23.52 1.52
N VAL A 27 -1.05 -22.23 1.78
CA VAL A 27 -2.19 -21.44 1.28
C VAL A 27 -1.73 -20.08 0.79
N PRO A 28 -2.50 -19.44 -0.10
CA PRO A 28 -2.19 -18.07 -0.55
C PRO A 28 -2.06 -17.08 0.60
N VAL A 29 -1.15 -16.11 0.46
CA VAL A 29 -0.92 -15.03 1.42
C VAL A 29 -1.47 -13.69 0.90
N ILE A 30 -1.58 -12.73 1.80
CA ILE A 30 -1.97 -11.35 1.47
C ILE A 30 -0.85 -10.37 1.86
N ALA A 31 -0.54 -9.42 0.98
CA ALA A 31 0.08 -8.17 1.38
C ALA A 31 -1.04 -7.14 1.55
N SER A 32 -1.53 -6.93 2.77
CA SER A 32 -2.75 -6.17 3.03
C SER A 32 -2.66 -4.69 2.66
N HIS A 33 -1.45 -4.11 2.65
CA HIS A 33 -1.18 -2.72 2.30
C HIS A 33 0.29 -2.51 1.94
N SER A 34 0.69 -2.93 0.75
CA SER A 34 2.03 -2.70 0.17
C SER A 34 1.89 -2.12 -1.23
N SER A 35 3.00 -1.65 -1.82
CA SER A 35 3.02 -1.11 -3.17
C SER A 35 4.21 -1.67 -3.96
N CYS A 36 4.44 -1.20 -5.20
CA CYS A 36 5.52 -1.70 -6.05
C CYS A 36 6.81 -0.92 -5.80
N ARG A 37 7.91 -1.61 -5.49
CA ARG A 37 9.24 -1.02 -5.27
C ARG A 37 9.81 -0.37 -6.54
N LYS A 38 9.31 -0.72 -7.71
CA LYS A 38 9.64 -0.07 -8.99
C LYS A 38 9.56 1.46 -8.91
N TYR A 39 8.53 2.00 -8.25
CA TYR A 39 8.29 3.45 -8.14
C TYR A 39 8.94 4.07 -6.91
N THR A 40 9.46 3.24 -6.00
CA THR A 40 10.17 3.63 -4.78
C THR A 40 11.45 2.82 -4.59
N PRO A 41 12.41 2.88 -5.53
CA PRO A 41 13.62 2.07 -5.45
C PRO A 41 14.35 2.21 -4.13
N GLY A 42 14.71 1.06 -3.52
CA GLY A 42 15.37 1.01 -2.21
C GLY A 42 14.44 1.07 -0.99
N PHE A 43 13.13 1.18 -1.20
CA PHE A 43 12.15 1.16 -0.12
C PHE A 43 11.61 -0.27 0.09
N GLU A 44 12.26 -1.03 0.98
CA GLU A 44 11.96 -2.45 1.23
C GLU A 44 10.54 -2.71 1.78
N ARG A 45 9.84 -1.67 2.24
CA ARG A 45 8.44 -1.79 2.65
C ARG A 45 7.50 -2.13 1.47
N ASN A 46 7.92 -1.80 0.24
CA ASN A 46 7.25 -2.16 -1.01
C ASN A 46 7.85 -3.42 -1.61
N MET A 47 7.04 -4.18 -2.34
CA MET A 47 7.45 -5.43 -3.00
C MET A 47 8.18 -5.16 -4.30
N ASP A 48 9.29 -5.84 -4.53
CA ASP A 48 9.96 -5.84 -5.83
C ASP A 48 9.26 -6.78 -6.84
N ASP A 49 9.71 -6.72 -8.09
CA ASP A 49 9.08 -7.47 -9.19
C ASP A 49 9.19 -9.00 -9.00
N ALA A 50 10.27 -9.49 -8.38
CA ALA A 50 10.44 -10.91 -8.10
C ALA A 50 9.48 -11.38 -7.00
N MET A 51 9.28 -10.56 -5.98
CA MET A 51 8.30 -10.83 -4.92
C MET A 51 6.86 -10.81 -5.46
N ILE A 52 6.51 -9.81 -6.29
CA ILE A 52 5.18 -9.71 -6.92
C ILE A 52 4.92 -10.95 -7.80
N LYS A 53 5.91 -11.36 -8.58
CA LYS A 53 5.82 -12.57 -9.41
C LYS A 53 5.61 -13.82 -8.56
N ARG A 54 6.44 -14.02 -7.51
CA ARG A 54 6.32 -15.16 -6.60
C ARG A 54 4.96 -15.19 -5.89
N LEU A 55 4.47 -14.04 -5.45
CA LEU A 55 3.15 -13.91 -4.84
C LEU A 55 2.04 -14.39 -5.81
N GLY A 56 2.11 -13.98 -7.08
CA GLY A 56 1.17 -14.40 -8.11
C GLY A 56 1.21 -15.90 -8.39
N GLU A 57 2.41 -16.48 -8.50
CA GLU A 57 2.61 -17.92 -8.72
C GLU A 57 1.98 -18.77 -7.59
N GLU A 58 1.98 -18.26 -6.36
CA GLU A 58 1.36 -18.89 -5.18
C GLU A 58 -0.09 -18.43 -4.92
N ASN A 59 -0.73 -17.81 -5.93
CA ASN A 59 -2.12 -17.34 -5.86
C ASN A 59 -2.42 -16.32 -4.75
N GLY A 60 -1.43 -15.60 -4.25
CA GLY A 60 -1.59 -14.51 -3.29
C GLY A 60 -2.20 -13.24 -3.90
N VAL A 61 -2.31 -12.18 -3.09
CA VAL A 61 -2.79 -10.87 -3.52
C VAL A 61 -2.03 -9.74 -2.83
N ILE A 62 -1.60 -8.73 -3.60
CA ILE A 62 -1.09 -7.47 -3.08
C ILE A 62 -2.19 -6.41 -3.13
N GLN A 63 -2.45 -5.76 -2.01
CA GLN A 63 -3.39 -4.65 -1.87
C GLN A 63 -2.58 -3.35 -1.85
N ILE A 64 -2.80 -2.48 -2.86
CA ILE A 64 -2.00 -1.28 -3.07
C ILE A 64 -2.26 -0.25 -1.96
N ASN A 65 -1.20 0.12 -1.23
CA ASN A 65 -1.19 1.19 -0.24
C ASN A 65 -1.30 2.57 -0.93
N PHE A 66 -2.09 3.48 -0.37
CA PHE A 66 -2.32 4.80 -0.98
C PHE A 66 -1.44 5.92 -0.40
N GLY A 67 -0.67 5.67 0.67
CA GLY A 67 0.24 6.68 1.19
C GLY A 67 1.23 7.18 0.13
N SER A 68 1.31 8.49 -0.11
CA SER A 68 2.11 9.05 -1.20
C SER A 68 3.59 8.67 -1.14
N SER A 69 4.14 8.42 0.05
CA SER A 69 5.51 7.92 0.21
C SER A 69 5.71 6.46 -0.22
N PHE A 70 4.63 5.68 -0.36
CA PHE A 70 4.65 4.32 -0.89
C PHE A 70 4.47 4.29 -2.41
N LEU A 71 4.00 5.40 -2.98
CA LEU A 71 3.65 5.49 -4.39
C LEU A 71 4.75 6.11 -5.25
N ASP A 72 5.52 7.06 -4.70
CA ASP A 72 6.44 7.87 -5.48
C ASP A 72 7.70 8.21 -4.66
N LYS A 73 8.88 7.90 -5.23
CA LYS A 73 10.18 8.15 -4.58
C LYS A 73 10.41 9.64 -4.31
N GLU A 74 10.13 10.51 -5.29
CA GLU A 74 10.38 11.95 -5.12
C GLU A 74 9.47 12.53 -4.03
N VAL A 75 8.22 12.07 -3.96
CA VAL A 75 7.28 12.46 -2.90
C VAL A 75 7.76 11.93 -1.55
N ALA A 76 8.24 10.69 -1.47
CA ALA A 76 8.81 10.12 -0.25
C ALA A 76 10.01 10.92 0.26
N GLU A 77 10.92 11.32 -0.65
CA GLU A 77 12.08 12.16 -0.32
C GLU A 77 11.67 13.54 0.19
N ARG A 78 10.69 14.21 -0.45
CA ARG A 78 10.15 15.51 0.00
C ARG A 78 9.48 15.41 1.37
N ILE A 79 8.66 14.39 1.59
CA ILE A 79 8.03 14.14 2.90
C ILE A 79 9.10 13.89 3.96
N GLY A 80 10.12 13.11 3.65
CA GLY A 80 11.25 12.84 4.54
C GLY A 80 12.02 14.09 4.91
N ALA A 81 12.36 14.93 3.93
CA ALA A 81 13.04 16.20 4.14
C ALA A 81 12.22 17.15 5.03
N SER A 82 10.94 17.33 4.72
CA SER A 82 10.00 18.15 5.50
C SER A 82 9.88 17.66 6.95
N ARG A 83 9.80 16.34 7.18
CA ARG A 83 9.75 15.75 8.53
C ARG A 83 11.05 16.00 9.31
N THR A 84 12.19 15.92 8.63
CA THR A 84 13.51 16.14 9.25
C THR A 84 13.67 17.59 9.66
N GLU A 85 13.32 18.53 8.79
CA GLU A 85 13.35 19.96 9.07
C GLU A 85 12.43 20.34 10.24
N LEU A 86 11.18 19.90 10.20
CA LEU A 86 10.22 20.13 11.29
C LEU A 86 10.70 19.54 12.61
N ALA A 87 11.31 18.34 12.60
CA ALA A 87 11.87 17.74 13.80
C ALA A 87 13.04 18.57 14.36
N SER A 88 13.86 19.19 13.51
CA SER A 88 14.93 20.12 13.95
C SER A 88 14.33 21.36 14.62
N ILE A 89 13.32 21.99 14.02
CA ILE A 89 12.62 23.15 14.57
C ILE A 89 12.03 22.85 15.96
N LEU A 90 11.38 21.71 16.11
CA LEU A 90 10.80 21.31 17.39
C LEU A 90 11.88 21.07 18.46
N ARG A 91 12.96 20.36 18.09
CA ARG A 91 14.10 20.09 18.99
C ARG A 91 14.78 21.37 19.48
N GLU A 92 14.98 22.37 18.62
CA GLU A 92 15.54 23.67 18.98
C GLU A 92 14.67 24.41 20.01
N LYS A 93 13.37 24.13 19.99
CA LYS A 93 12.40 24.68 20.96
C LYS A 93 12.20 23.80 22.20
N GLY A 94 12.92 22.67 22.30
CA GLY A 94 12.78 21.71 23.40
C GLY A 94 11.43 20.98 23.42
N LEU A 95 10.79 20.84 22.25
CA LEU A 95 9.46 20.21 22.09
C LEU A 95 9.56 18.85 21.40
N SER A 96 8.69 17.93 21.81
CA SER A 96 8.37 16.71 21.06
C SER A 96 7.13 16.92 20.17
N ARG A 97 6.93 16.05 19.18
CA ARG A 97 5.75 16.14 18.30
C ARG A 97 4.41 15.94 19.04
N THR A 98 4.45 15.29 20.20
CA THR A 98 3.26 14.98 21.03
C THR A 98 2.90 16.10 22.00
N ASP A 99 3.72 17.12 22.13
CA ASP A 99 3.46 18.25 23.01
C ASP A 99 2.37 19.17 22.42
N ASP A 100 1.43 19.62 23.24
CA ASP A 100 0.37 20.52 22.80
C ASP A 100 0.94 21.82 22.18
N ALA A 101 2.03 22.32 22.74
CA ALA A 101 2.73 23.51 22.22
C ALA A 101 3.33 23.30 20.81
N ALA A 102 3.66 22.05 20.43
CA ALA A 102 4.17 21.74 19.11
C ALA A 102 3.10 21.82 18.02
N LYS A 103 1.84 21.60 18.35
CA LYS A 103 0.73 21.52 17.40
C LYS A 103 0.63 22.76 16.51
N THR A 104 0.63 23.94 17.12
CA THR A 104 0.58 25.23 16.37
C THR A 104 1.78 25.40 15.45
N ILE A 105 2.97 24.94 15.87
CA ILE A 105 4.18 25.02 15.05
C ILE A 105 4.08 24.06 13.86
N ILE A 106 3.59 22.84 14.10
CA ILE A 106 3.39 21.83 13.05
C ILE A 106 2.40 22.34 12.01
N ASP A 107 1.24 22.81 12.44
CA ASP A 107 0.18 23.32 11.56
C ASP A 107 0.67 24.50 10.72
N GLN A 108 1.40 25.44 11.34
CA GLN A 108 1.96 26.58 10.63
C GLN A 108 3.03 26.16 9.63
N TYR A 109 3.95 25.26 10.04
CA TYR A 109 5.00 24.75 9.16
C TYR A 109 4.40 24.05 7.93
N GLN A 110 3.42 23.17 8.10
CA GLN A 110 2.75 22.46 7.01
C GLN A 110 2.03 23.39 6.06
N LYS A 111 1.44 24.47 6.59
CA LYS A 111 0.79 25.51 5.77
C LYS A 111 1.80 26.31 4.94
N ASP A 112 2.96 26.63 5.51
CA ASP A 112 3.99 27.42 4.85
C ASP A 112 4.85 26.60 3.88
N HIS A 113 4.94 25.26 4.10
CA HIS A 113 5.75 24.31 3.33
C HIS A 113 4.89 23.14 2.83
N PRO A 114 3.87 23.38 1.97
CA PRO A 114 3.02 22.30 1.46
C PRO A 114 3.83 21.32 0.63
N VAL A 115 3.75 20.03 0.94
CA VAL A 115 4.37 18.96 0.15
C VAL A 115 3.40 18.58 -0.97
N LEU A 116 3.88 18.60 -2.21
CA LEU A 116 3.12 18.05 -3.33
C LEU A 116 3.04 16.55 -3.17
N LEU A 117 1.83 16.04 -2.96
CA LEU A 117 1.55 14.62 -2.78
C LEU A 117 1.34 13.93 -4.13
N SER A 118 1.36 12.61 -4.14
CA SER A 118 0.99 11.77 -5.27
C SER A 118 -0.49 11.95 -5.66
N ASP A 119 -0.94 11.31 -6.72
CA ASP A 119 -2.32 11.38 -7.20
C ASP A 119 -2.92 10.00 -7.51
N VAL A 120 -4.19 9.99 -7.87
CA VAL A 120 -4.94 8.79 -8.23
C VAL A 120 -4.34 8.02 -9.41
N HIS A 121 -3.68 8.71 -10.36
CA HIS A 121 -3.05 8.07 -11.51
C HIS A 121 -1.82 7.26 -11.11
N MET A 122 -1.08 7.70 -10.07
CA MET A 122 0.04 6.93 -9.58
C MET A 122 -0.43 5.63 -8.89
N VAL A 123 -1.54 5.66 -8.14
CA VAL A 123 -2.14 4.41 -7.62
C VAL A 123 -2.50 3.46 -8.76
N ALA A 124 -3.11 3.98 -9.83
CA ALA A 124 -3.42 3.17 -11.00
C ALA A 124 -2.16 2.63 -11.70
N ASN A 125 -1.03 3.37 -11.71
CA ASN A 125 0.24 2.86 -12.25
C ASN A 125 0.75 1.65 -11.46
N HIS A 126 0.62 1.64 -10.14
CA HIS A 126 0.96 0.48 -9.31
C HIS A 126 0.07 -0.73 -9.64
N ILE A 127 -1.24 -0.50 -9.84
CA ILE A 127 -2.17 -1.56 -10.23
C ILE A 127 -1.76 -2.14 -11.59
N ASP A 128 -1.52 -1.29 -12.60
CA ASP A 128 -1.08 -1.72 -13.93
C ASP A 128 0.20 -2.57 -13.84
N HIS A 129 1.16 -2.15 -13.01
CA HIS A 129 2.43 -2.86 -12.87
C HIS A 129 2.25 -4.25 -12.26
N VAL A 130 1.40 -4.40 -11.24
CA VAL A 130 1.10 -5.74 -10.69
C VAL A 130 0.37 -6.59 -11.72
N VAL A 131 -0.56 -6.02 -12.48
CA VAL A 131 -1.28 -6.73 -13.55
C VAL A 131 -0.30 -7.21 -14.65
N GLU A 132 0.68 -6.39 -15.01
CA GLU A 132 1.72 -6.75 -15.98
C GLU A 132 2.56 -7.95 -15.52
N ILE A 133 2.94 -8.00 -14.22
CA ILE A 133 3.85 -9.04 -13.68
C ILE A 133 3.11 -10.30 -13.25
N ALA A 134 2.01 -10.16 -12.52
CA ALA A 134 1.33 -11.27 -11.86
C ALA A 134 -0.07 -11.55 -12.42
N GLY A 135 -0.66 -10.61 -13.14
CA GLY A 135 -2.01 -10.69 -13.67
C GLY A 135 -3.08 -10.10 -12.76
N ILE A 136 -4.26 -9.87 -13.36
CA ILE A 136 -5.40 -9.16 -12.74
C ILE A 136 -5.93 -9.83 -11.46
N ALA A 137 -5.70 -11.11 -11.26
CA ALA A 137 -6.18 -11.85 -10.09
C ALA A 137 -5.37 -11.58 -8.80
N HIS A 138 -4.27 -10.83 -8.88
CA HIS A 138 -3.29 -10.72 -7.80
C HIS A 138 -3.12 -9.30 -7.26
N VAL A 139 -4.00 -8.37 -7.62
CA VAL A 139 -3.98 -6.98 -7.16
C VAL A 139 -5.31 -6.57 -6.53
N GLY A 140 -5.25 -5.68 -5.54
CA GLY A 140 -6.42 -5.10 -4.89
C GLY A 140 -6.12 -3.75 -4.24
N LEU A 141 -7.02 -3.26 -3.38
CA LEU A 141 -6.98 -1.95 -2.76
C LEU A 141 -6.71 -2.07 -1.26
N GLY A 142 -5.54 -1.61 -0.80
CA GLY A 142 -5.12 -1.60 0.59
C GLY A 142 -4.83 -0.18 1.07
N SER A 143 -5.81 0.69 0.93
CA SER A 143 -5.72 2.15 1.06
C SER A 143 -4.95 2.69 2.26
N ASP A 144 -5.02 2.02 3.41
CA ASP A 144 -4.33 2.40 4.65
C ASP A 144 -4.69 3.83 5.12
N TYR A 145 -5.96 4.24 4.98
CA TYR A 145 -6.44 5.60 5.22
C TYR A 145 -6.15 6.12 6.62
N ASP A 146 -6.15 5.26 7.63
CA ASP A 146 -5.88 5.57 9.03
C ASP A 146 -4.40 5.39 9.44
N GLY A 147 -3.58 4.77 8.58
CA GLY A 147 -2.16 4.50 8.85
C GLY A 147 -1.19 5.52 8.27
N VAL A 148 -1.55 6.24 7.22
CA VAL A 148 -0.64 7.13 6.47
C VAL A 148 -0.86 8.64 6.74
N GLY A 149 -1.84 9.01 7.57
CA GLY A 149 -2.16 10.39 7.93
C GLY A 149 -2.47 11.26 6.71
N ASP A 150 -2.06 12.53 6.71
CA ASP A 150 -2.37 13.52 5.66
C ASP A 150 -1.54 13.34 4.37
N THR A 151 -0.91 12.16 4.16
CA THR A 151 -0.08 11.89 2.97
C THR A 151 -0.84 11.20 1.85
N LEU A 152 -2.15 11.13 1.91
CA LEU A 152 -3.01 10.51 0.91
C LEU A 152 -2.98 11.25 -0.44
N PRO A 153 -3.13 10.53 -1.58
CA PRO A 153 -3.01 11.11 -2.91
C PRO A 153 -4.10 12.12 -3.21
N THR A 154 -3.81 13.06 -4.08
CA THR A 154 -4.84 13.92 -4.67
C THR A 154 -5.87 13.07 -5.42
N GLY A 155 -7.14 13.26 -5.09
CA GLY A 155 -8.25 12.49 -5.66
C GLY A 155 -8.59 11.18 -4.93
N LEU A 156 -7.81 10.79 -3.89
CA LEU A 156 -8.07 9.59 -3.09
C LEU A 156 -7.88 9.85 -1.58
N LYS A 157 -8.58 10.86 -1.04
CA LYS A 157 -8.43 11.30 0.35
C LYS A 157 -9.19 10.45 1.37
N ASP A 158 -10.24 9.76 0.94
CA ASP A 158 -11.09 8.90 1.76
C ASP A 158 -11.89 7.93 0.88
N VAL A 159 -12.67 7.06 1.53
CA VAL A 159 -13.46 6.01 0.84
C VAL A 159 -14.50 6.58 -0.13
N SER A 160 -15.00 7.80 0.07
CA SER A 160 -15.97 8.44 -0.84
C SER A 160 -15.34 8.79 -2.19
N THR A 161 -14.01 8.81 -2.28
CA THR A 161 -13.24 9.15 -3.47
C THR A 161 -12.79 7.93 -4.29
N TYR A 162 -13.09 6.71 -3.87
CA TYR A 162 -12.85 5.50 -4.69
C TYR A 162 -13.41 5.57 -6.12
N PRO A 163 -14.58 6.21 -6.38
CA PRO A 163 -15.06 6.38 -7.76
C PRO A 163 -14.06 7.08 -8.69
N ASN A 164 -13.16 7.92 -8.16
CA ASN A 164 -12.12 8.56 -8.97
C ASN A 164 -11.10 7.53 -9.49
N LEU A 165 -10.68 6.59 -8.63
CA LEU A 165 -9.78 5.50 -9.05
C LEU A 165 -10.47 4.56 -10.03
N ILE A 166 -11.72 4.18 -9.77
CA ILE A 166 -12.52 3.34 -10.67
C ILE A 166 -12.63 4.00 -12.05
N LYS A 167 -12.90 5.30 -12.10
CA LYS A 167 -12.95 6.05 -13.34
C LYS A 167 -11.62 5.96 -14.11
N VAL A 168 -10.49 6.19 -13.44
CA VAL A 168 -9.16 6.10 -14.07
C VAL A 168 -8.89 4.69 -14.61
N LEU A 169 -9.25 3.65 -13.88
CA LEU A 169 -9.08 2.26 -14.33
C LEU A 169 -9.96 1.95 -15.55
N LEU A 170 -11.22 2.40 -15.56
CA LEU A 170 -12.12 2.27 -16.74
C LEU A 170 -11.53 3.01 -17.96
N GLU A 171 -11.01 4.21 -17.78
CA GLU A 171 -10.34 4.99 -18.85
C GLU A 171 -9.09 4.28 -19.38
N ARG A 172 -8.42 3.43 -18.56
CA ARG A 172 -7.30 2.57 -18.96
C ARG A 172 -7.73 1.27 -19.66
N GLY A 173 -9.03 1.01 -19.75
CA GLY A 173 -9.59 -0.14 -20.46
C GLY A 173 -9.86 -1.38 -19.59
N TYR A 174 -9.80 -1.26 -18.25
CA TYR A 174 -10.24 -2.32 -17.36
C TYR A 174 -11.75 -2.55 -17.52
N SER A 175 -12.17 -3.81 -17.61
CA SER A 175 -13.59 -4.18 -17.66
C SER A 175 -14.25 -4.08 -16.28
N ASP A 176 -15.57 -4.04 -16.23
CA ASP A 176 -16.33 -4.10 -14.96
C ASP A 176 -15.95 -5.34 -14.13
N GLU A 177 -15.66 -6.48 -14.80
CA GLU A 177 -15.21 -7.69 -14.14
C GLU A 177 -13.81 -7.53 -13.52
N ASP A 178 -12.88 -6.85 -14.21
CA ASP A 178 -11.56 -6.55 -13.67
C ASP A 178 -11.64 -5.57 -12.50
N ILE A 179 -12.49 -4.56 -12.58
CA ILE A 179 -12.77 -3.65 -11.46
C ILE A 179 -13.29 -4.43 -10.24
N ALA A 180 -14.24 -5.35 -10.45
CA ALA A 180 -14.76 -6.18 -9.37
C ALA A 180 -13.67 -7.08 -8.75
N LYS A 181 -12.72 -7.62 -9.57
CA LYS A 181 -11.55 -8.35 -9.05
C LYS A 181 -10.69 -7.48 -8.17
N ILE A 182 -10.30 -6.30 -8.66
CA ILE A 182 -9.46 -5.34 -7.92
C ILE A 182 -10.15 -4.90 -6.62
N CYS A 183 -11.46 -4.58 -6.67
CA CYS A 183 -12.17 -4.04 -5.52
C CYS A 183 -12.40 -5.06 -4.40
N TYR A 184 -12.70 -6.34 -4.73
CA TYR A 184 -13.05 -7.30 -3.69
C TYR A 184 -12.85 -8.78 -4.03
N LYS A 185 -13.05 -9.21 -5.30
CA LYS A 185 -13.05 -10.65 -5.62
C LYS A 185 -11.70 -11.30 -5.34
N ASN A 186 -10.58 -10.60 -5.59
CA ASN A 186 -9.26 -11.15 -5.39
C ASN A 186 -8.95 -11.41 -3.90
N VAL A 187 -9.27 -10.49 -3.01
CA VAL A 187 -9.07 -10.69 -1.57
C VAL A 187 -9.99 -11.78 -1.02
N PHE A 188 -11.25 -11.82 -1.46
CA PHE A 188 -12.17 -12.90 -1.05
C PHE A 188 -11.76 -14.27 -1.59
N ARG A 189 -11.14 -14.35 -2.77
CA ARG A 189 -10.56 -15.58 -3.29
C ARG A 189 -9.47 -16.12 -2.36
N VAL A 190 -8.53 -15.27 -1.94
CA VAL A 190 -7.47 -15.66 -1.00
C VAL A 190 -8.08 -16.09 0.34
N TRP A 191 -8.99 -15.29 0.89
CA TRP A 191 -9.67 -15.61 2.15
C TRP A 191 -10.39 -16.97 2.09
N SER A 192 -11.20 -17.19 1.06
CA SER A 192 -11.92 -18.46 0.88
C SER A 192 -10.99 -19.67 0.72
N ALA A 193 -9.84 -19.49 0.07
CA ALA A 193 -8.84 -20.55 -0.04
C ALA A 193 -8.26 -20.94 1.33
N VAL A 194 -7.96 -19.94 2.17
CA VAL A 194 -7.44 -20.16 3.53
C VAL A 194 -8.48 -20.82 4.43
N GLU A 195 -9.75 -20.39 4.40
CA GLU A 195 -10.84 -21.02 5.16
C GLU A 195 -11.11 -22.46 4.71
N SER A 196 -11.12 -22.69 3.39
CA SER A 196 -11.34 -24.01 2.82
C SER A 196 -10.22 -25.00 3.21
N HIS A 197 -8.97 -24.55 3.22
CA HIS A 197 -7.84 -25.36 3.69
C HIS A 197 -8.01 -25.77 5.16
N ALA A 198 -8.36 -24.81 6.02
CA ALA A 198 -8.57 -25.07 7.45
C ALA A 198 -9.75 -26.04 7.71
N ALA A 199 -10.82 -25.93 6.93
CA ALA A 199 -11.99 -26.81 7.06
C ALA A 199 -11.70 -28.28 6.66
N ASN A 200 -10.62 -28.54 5.93
CA ASN A 200 -10.21 -29.86 5.46
C ASN A 200 -9.09 -30.49 6.30
N GLN A 201 -8.67 -29.83 7.39
CA GLN A 201 -7.66 -30.32 8.35
C GLN A 201 -8.35 -31.09 9.49
#